data_c657b0561c4a4e3f180d210013cd1fbe
#
_entry.id   c657b0561c4a4e3f180d210013cd1fbe
#
_cell.length_a   1.000
_cell.length_b   1.000
_cell.length_c   1.000
_cell.angle_alpha   90.00
_cell.angle_beta   90.00
_cell.angle_gamma   90.00
#
_symmetry.space_group_name_H-M   'P 1'
#
loop_
_entity.id
_entity.type
_entity.pdbx_description
1 polymer ?
#
loop_
_entity_poly.entity_id
_entity_poly.type
_entity_poly.pdbx_seq_one_letter_code
_entity_poly.pdbx_strand_id
1 'polypeptide(L)'
;MISAILLAAGQSKRMIGENKLTKEIKGIPLIKHSVKNILASSINELIIVLGYQKEIIEKLIDKNKKIKFVFNKDFESGMASSIKIGLDNLSEKTEAFFICLGDMPMVSYEIYDQIVKFKDNKEIIVPTYKEQQGNPVLFNKSMKEKIMSISGDVGAKKILELNWGAGLHLKLLYQ
;
A
#
# COMPACT_ATOMS: atom_id res chain seq x y z
N MET A 1 10.90 5.47 11.97
CA MET A 1 11.06 4.70 10.72
C MET A 1 9.71 4.69 9.97
N ILE A 2 9.72 4.84 8.64
CA ILE A 2 8.52 4.79 7.79
C ILE A 2 8.53 3.47 7.02
N SER A 3 7.43 2.72 7.10
CA SER A 3 7.24 1.46 6.37
C SER A 3 6.16 1.62 5.30
N ALA A 4 6.16 0.76 4.29
CA ALA A 4 5.07 0.63 3.32
C ALA A 4 4.58 -0.81 3.27
N ILE A 5 3.26 -0.98 3.18
CA ILE A 5 2.59 -2.25 2.92
C ILE A 5 2.04 -2.18 1.50
N LEU A 6 2.60 -2.95 0.58
CA LEU A 6 2.15 -3.03 -0.80
C LEU A 6 1.24 -4.25 -0.98
N LEU A 7 -0.02 -4.00 -1.28
CA LEU A 7 -1.01 -5.05 -1.50
C LEU A 7 -0.89 -5.61 -2.91
N ALA A 8 -0.44 -6.84 -3.04
CA ALA A 8 -0.22 -7.56 -4.29
C ALA A 8 -0.86 -8.97 -4.28
N ALA A 9 -1.87 -9.19 -3.42
CA ALA A 9 -2.51 -10.50 -3.21
C ALA A 9 -3.78 -10.71 -4.04
N GLY A 10 -4.30 -9.68 -4.73
CA GLY A 10 -5.59 -9.70 -5.39
C GLY A 10 -5.67 -10.59 -6.62
N GLN A 11 -6.84 -11.23 -6.83
CA GLN A 11 -7.10 -12.16 -7.94
C GLN A 11 -7.41 -11.48 -9.28
N SER A 12 -7.51 -10.15 -9.33
CA SER A 12 -7.93 -9.43 -10.55
C SER A 12 -9.23 -9.99 -11.18
N LYS A 13 -10.25 -10.31 -10.36
CA LYS A 13 -11.47 -11.07 -10.74
C LYS A 13 -12.17 -10.59 -12.03
N ARG A 14 -11.93 -9.33 -12.44
CA ARG A 14 -12.46 -8.76 -13.69
C ARG A 14 -11.67 -9.16 -14.93
N MET A 15 -10.50 -9.76 -14.75
CA MET A 15 -9.60 -10.19 -15.81
C MET A 15 -9.47 -11.71 -15.75
N ILE A 16 -10.23 -12.41 -16.59
CA ILE A 16 -10.29 -13.89 -16.59
C ILE A 16 -8.89 -14.46 -16.85
N GLY A 17 -8.34 -15.16 -15.84
CA GLY A 17 -7.08 -15.91 -15.97
C GLY A 17 -5.79 -15.09 -15.96
N GLU A 18 -5.85 -13.75 -15.89
CA GLU A 18 -4.66 -12.90 -15.90
C GLU A 18 -4.53 -12.09 -14.62
N ASN A 19 -3.30 -11.92 -14.14
CA ASN A 19 -3.01 -11.05 -13.02
C ASN A 19 -2.69 -9.63 -13.54
N LYS A 20 -3.49 -8.63 -13.12
CA LYS A 20 -3.29 -7.24 -13.52
C LYS A 20 -1.86 -6.74 -13.26
N LEU A 21 -1.23 -7.21 -12.18
CA LEU A 21 0.09 -6.78 -11.75
C LEU A 21 1.22 -7.21 -12.70
N THR A 22 0.96 -8.24 -13.54
CA THR A 22 1.91 -8.70 -14.55
C THR A 22 1.79 -7.95 -15.88
N LYS A 23 0.72 -7.16 -16.07
CA LYS A 23 0.56 -6.33 -17.27
C LYS A 23 1.66 -5.31 -17.36
N GLU A 24 2.10 -5.03 -18.58
CA GLU A 24 3.24 -4.15 -18.82
C GLU A 24 2.81 -2.74 -19.28
N ILE A 25 3.52 -1.75 -18.76
CA ILE A 25 3.55 -0.41 -19.30
C ILE A 25 4.96 -0.15 -19.80
N LYS A 26 5.11 0.13 -21.09
CA LYS A 26 6.42 0.34 -21.74
C LYS A 26 7.38 -0.85 -21.51
N GLY A 27 6.89 -2.09 -21.60
CA GLY A 27 7.68 -3.30 -21.42
C GLY A 27 8.07 -3.62 -19.97
N ILE A 28 7.49 -2.97 -18.97
CA ILE A 28 7.77 -3.18 -17.56
C ILE A 28 6.47 -3.54 -16.82
N PRO A 29 6.39 -4.65 -16.07
CA PRO A 29 5.22 -5.05 -15.29
C PRO A 29 4.76 -3.95 -14.32
N LEU A 30 3.43 -3.79 -14.17
CA LEU A 30 2.82 -2.80 -13.29
C LEU A 30 3.41 -2.82 -11.88
N ILE A 31 3.57 -4.00 -11.30
CA ILE A 31 4.09 -4.15 -9.95
C ILE A 31 5.53 -3.60 -9.81
N LYS A 32 6.38 -3.76 -10.86
CA LYS A 32 7.76 -3.23 -10.83
C LYS A 32 7.79 -1.71 -10.78
N HIS A 33 6.86 -1.03 -11.46
CA HIS A 33 6.75 0.44 -11.37
C HIS A 33 6.43 0.88 -9.95
N SER A 34 5.41 0.26 -9.32
CA SER A 34 5.01 0.58 -7.94
C SER A 34 6.15 0.33 -6.96
N VAL A 35 6.81 -0.83 -7.02
CA VAL A 35 7.95 -1.18 -6.16
C VAL A 35 9.10 -0.19 -6.35
N LYS A 36 9.47 0.12 -7.60
CA LYS A 36 10.56 1.07 -7.91
C LYS A 36 10.30 2.45 -7.29
N ASN A 37 9.09 2.98 -7.44
CA ASN A 37 8.71 4.28 -6.89
C ASN A 37 8.77 4.28 -5.36
N ILE A 38 8.26 3.24 -4.70
CA ILE A 38 8.34 3.12 -3.24
C ILE A 38 9.79 3.05 -2.77
N LEU A 39 10.63 2.24 -3.40
CA LEU A 39 12.03 2.08 -3.02
C LEU A 39 12.87 3.35 -3.26
N ALA A 40 12.50 4.19 -4.23
CA ALA A 40 13.17 5.46 -4.53
C ALA A 40 12.82 6.56 -3.52
N SER A 41 11.74 6.41 -2.75
CA SER A 41 11.31 7.37 -1.73
C SER A 41 12.07 7.19 -0.41
N SER A 42 11.78 8.08 0.55
CA SER A 42 12.33 8.04 1.92
C SER A 42 11.84 6.88 2.79
N ILE A 43 11.06 5.94 2.24
CA ILE A 43 10.57 4.75 2.94
C ILE A 43 11.73 3.81 3.30
N ASN A 44 11.73 3.32 4.54
CA ASN A 44 12.80 2.50 5.09
C ASN A 44 12.57 0.99 4.90
N GLU A 45 11.31 0.54 4.85
CA GLU A 45 10.90 -0.86 4.75
C GLU A 45 9.70 -1.00 3.81
N LEU A 46 9.72 -2.02 2.96
CA LEU A 46 8.63 -2.36 2.06
C LEU A 46 8.18 -3.81 2.31
N ILE A 47 6.98 -3.97 2.82
CA ILE A 47 6.33 -5.27 3.00
C ILE A 47 5.42 -5.50 1.79
N ILE A 48 5.70 -6.53 1.00
CA ILE A 48 4.89 -6.91 -0.16
C ILE A 48 4.03 -8.10 0.23
N VAL A 49 2.72 -7.88 0.30
CA VAL A 49 1.75 -8.92 0.64
C VAL A 49 1.31 -9.63 -0.63
N LEU A 50 1.73 -10.88 -0.74
CA LEU A 50 1.45 -11.77 -1.86
C LEU A 50 0.23 -12.66 -1.56
N GLY A 51 -0.45 -13.11 -2.62
CA GLY A 51 -1.58 -14.04 -2.54
C GLY A 51 -1.72 -14.83 -3.84
N TYR A 52 -2.69 -14.45 -4.67
CA TYR A 52 -2.87 -15.07 -5.98
C TYR A 52 -1.63 -14.99 -6.84
N GLN A 53 -1.20 -16.13 -7.39
CA GLN A 53 -0.01 -16.26 -8.25
C GLN A 53 1.28 -15.69 -7.61
N LYS A 54 1.46 -15.92 -6.31
CA LYS A 54 2.58 -15.35 -5.51
C LYS A 54 3.95 -15.60 -6.15
N GLU A 55 4.20 -16.80 -6.69
CA GLU A 55 5.49 -17.17 -7.29
C GLU A 55 5.80 -16.35 -8.54
N ILE A 56 4.76 -16.00 -9.32
CA ILE A 56 4.90 -15.16 -10.52
C ILE A 56 5.25 -13.73 -10.09
N ILE A 57 4.51 -13.16 -9.15
CA ILE A 57 4.72 -11.79 -8.68
C ILE A 57 6.09 -11.64 -7.99
N GLU A 58 6.45 -12.59 -7.13
CA GLU A 58 7.73 -12.56 -6.42
C GLU A 58 8.92 -12.58 -7.39
N LYS A 59 8.87 -13.42 -8.43
CA LYS A 59 9.93 -13.51 -9.47
C LYS A 59 10.10 -12.24 -10.30
N LEU A 60 9.05 -11.43 -10.43
CA LEU A 60 9.12 -10.15 -11.15
C LEU A 60 9.88 -9.08 -10.38
N ILE A 61 10.02 -9.21 -9.07
CA ILE A 61 10.55 -8.16 -8.20
C ILE A 61 12.01 -8.46 -7.87
N ASP A 62 12.88 -7.49 -8.15
CA ASP A 62 14.31 -7.65 -7.89
C ASP A 62 14.58 -7.65 -6.37
N LYS A 63 15.55 -8.46 -5.94
CA LYS A 63 15.94 -8.53 -4.52
C LYS A 63 16.44 -7.18 -4.03
N ASN A 64 15.93 -6.76 -2.86
CA ASN A 64 16.36 -5.53 -2.20
C ASN A 64 16.29 -5.71 -0.68
N LYS A 65 17.27 -5.21 0.05
CA LYS A 65 17.35 -5.32 1.52
C LYS A 65 16.20 -4.67 2.27
N LYS A 66 15.52 -3.71 1.65
CA LYS A 66 14.34 -3.06 2.22
C LYS A 66 13.07 -3.89 2.05
N ILE A 67 13.06 -4.91 1.17
CA ILE A 67 11.86 -5.70 0.83
C ILE A 67 11.74 -6.91 1.74
N LYS A 68 10.53 -7.10 2.25
CA LYS A 68 10.06 -8.32 2.92
C LYS A 68 8.83 -8.85 2.20
N PHE A 69 8.88 -10.07 1.68
CA PHE A 69 7.72 -10.75 1.13
C PHE A 69 6.96 -11.47 2.23
N VAL A 70 5.65 -11.34 2.24
CA VAL A 70 4.75 -12.06 3.13
C VAL A 70 3.60 -12.67 2.34
N PHE A 71 3.18 -13.87 2.70
CA PHE A 71 2.12 -14.58 2.00
C PHE A 71 0.83 -14.58 2.81
N ASN A 72 -0.24 -14.08 2.21
CA ASN A 72 -1.58 -14.18 2.74
C ASN A 72 -2.27 -15.43 2.18
N LYS A 73 -2.45 -16.46 3.01
CA LYS A 73 -3.19 -17.69 2.61
C LYS A 73 -4.67 -17.43 2.39
N ASP A 74 -5.23 -16.45 3.12
CA ASP A 74 -6.64 -16.11 3.12
C ASP A 74 -6.97 -14.93 2.19
N PHE A 75 -6.18 -14.73 1.11
CA PHE A 75 -6.32 -13.60 0.20
C PHE A 75 -7.71 -13.52 -0.46
N GLU A 76 -8.44 -14.63 -0.56
CA GLU A 76 -9.80 -14.69 -1.10
C GLU A 76 -10.85 -14.07 -0.17
N SER A 77 -10.55 -13.96 1.13
CA SER A 77 -11.45 -13.37 2.13
C SER A 77 -11.57 -11.85 2.04
N GLY A 78 -10.81 -11.22 1.14
CA GLY A 78 -10.86 -9.79 0.88
C GLY A 78 -9.61 -9.02 1.28
N MET A 79 -9.60 -7.73 0.95
CA MET A 79 -8.42 -6.86 1.11
C MET A 79 -8.01 -6.69 2.57
N ALA A 80 -8.95 -6.72 3.52
CA ALA A 80 -8.67 -6.57 4.95
C ALA A 80 -7.71 -7.64 5.47
N SER A 81 -7.81 -8.89 4.99
CA SER A 81 -6.89 -9.97 5.37
C SER A 81 -5.45 -9.65 4.97
N SER A 82 -5.25 -9.12 3.76
CA SER A 82 -3.93 -8.72 3.28
C SER A 82 -3.36 -7.52 4.05
N ILE A 83 -4.20 -6.55 4.40
CA ILE A 83 -3.78 -5.41 5.25
C ILE A 83 -3.30 -5.90 6.61
N LYS A 84 -4.04 -6.80 7.26
CA LYS A 84 -3.67 -7.37 8.57
C LYS A 84 -2.34 -8.11 8.53
N ILE A 85 -2.14 -8.97 7.55
CA ILE A 85 -0.86 -9.67 7.36
C ILE A 85 0.29 -8.66 7.19
N GLY A 86 0.09 -7.60 6.41
CA GLY A 86 1.08 -6.52 6.28
C GLY A 86 1.38 -5.85 7.62
N LEU A 87 0.35 -5.50 8.40
CA LEU A 87 0.47 -4.86 9.71
C LEU A 87 1.19 -5.73 10.74
N ASP A 88 0.94 -7.04 10.75
CA ASP A 88 1.61 -7.99 11.65
C ASP A 88 3.10 -8.14 11.34
N ASN A 89 3.51 -7.80 10.14
CA ASN A 89 4.88 -7.91 9.68
C ASN A 89 5.68 -6.60 9.71
N LEU A 90 5.07 -5.49 10.19
CA LEU A 90 5.76 -4.23 10.41
C LEU A 90 6.88 -4.37 11.44
N SER A 91 8.01 -3.69 11.21
CA SER A 91 9.06 -3.55 12.20
C SER A 91 8.54 -2.86 13.46
N GLU A 92 9.03 -3.26 14.63
CA GLU A 92 8.73 -2.57 15.90
C GLU A 92 9.15 -1.10 15.89
N LYS A 93 10.16 -0.76 15.08
CA LYS A 93 10.67 0.60 14.90
C LYS A 93 9.79 1.48 13.99
N THR A 94 8.72 0.92 13.41
CA THR A 94 7.80 1.67 12.55
C THR A 94 7.04 2.72 13.38
N GLU A 95 7.06 3.96 12.95
CA GLU A 95 6.33 5.09 13.54
C GLU A 95 5.08 5.44 12.73
N ALA A 96 5.19 5.27 11.40
CA ALA A 96 4.08 5.44 10.47
C ALA A 96 4.24 4.47 9.30
N PHE A 97 3.11 4.12 8.67
CA PHE A 97 3.12 3.17 7.57
C PHE A 97 2.14 3.58 6.47
N PHE A 98 2.54 3.34 5.24
CA PHE A 98 1.67 3.46 4.07
C PHE A 98 0.91 2.15 3.82
N ILE A 99 -0.34 2.27 3.37
CA ILE A 99 -1.04 1.21 2.65
C ILE A 99 -1.07 1.61 1.17
N CYS A 100 -0.44 0.77 0.33
CA CYS A 100 -0.23 1.01 -1.09
C CYS A 100 -0.89 -0.10 -1.92
N LEU A 101 -1.35 0.23 -3.12
CA LEU A 101 -1.87 -0.74 -4.09
C LEU A 101 -0.82 -1.06 -5.15
N GLY A 102 -0.65 -2.34 -5.47
CA GLY A 102 0.34 -2.80 -6.46
C GLY A 102 0.05 -2.36 -7.90
N ASP A 103 -1.19 -1.97 -8.18
CA ASP A 103 -1.66 -1.56 -9.50
C ASP A 103 -1.71 -0.04 -9.73
N MET A 104 -0.93 0.73 -8.96
CA MET A 104 -0.84 2.19 -9.08
C MET A 104 0.56 2.66 -9.54
N PRO A 105 0.95 2.36 -10.77
CA PRO A 105 2.31 2.62 -11.28
C PRO A 105 2.66 4.10 -11.42
N MET A 106 1.65 4.98 -11.47
CA MET A 106 1.84 6.43 -11.67
C MET A 106 2.07 7.20 -10.36
N VAL A 107 2.02 6.55 -9.21
CA VAL A 107 2.35 7.18 -7.92
C VAL A 107 3.86 7.27 -7.82
N SER A 108 4.42 8.46 -8.05
CA SER A 108 5.86 8.68 -8.06
C SER A 108 6.43 8.77 -6.64
N TYR A 109 7.76 8.62 -6.50
CA TYR A 109 8.44 8.68 -5.20
C TYR A 109 8.26 10.03 -4.50
N GLU A 110 8.16 11.12 -5.26
CA GLU A 110 7.95 12.47 -4.72
C GLU A 110 6.62 12.58 -3.96
N ILE A 111 5.58 11.84 -4.40
CA ILE A 111 4.29 11.83 -3.71
C ILE A 111 4.43 11.21 -2.32
N TYR A 112 5.15 10.09 -2.20
CA TYR A 112 5.44 9.48 -0.90
C TYR A 112 6.19 10.45 0.01
N ASP A 113 7.23 11.08 -0.51
CA ASP A 113 8.06 12.02 0.25
C ASP A 113 7.30 13.29 0.65
N GLN A 114 6.38 13.79 -0.20
CA GLN A 114 5.51 14.89 0.15
C GLN A 114 4.56 14.52 1.30
N ILE A 115 3.92 13.34 1.24
CA ILE A 115 3.02 12.87 2.30
C ILE A 115 3.78 12.74 3.63
N VAL A 116 4.98 12.17 3.62
CA VAL A 116 5.81 12.00 4.83
C VAL A 116 6.11 13.32 5.52
N LYS A 117 6.27 14.44 4.80
CA LYS A 117 6.52 15.76 5.39
C LYS A 117 5.41 16.24 6.33
N PHE A 118 4.21 15.72 6.17
CA PHE A 118 3.04 16.10 6.98
C PHE A 118 2.71 15.11 8.10
N LYS A 119 3.56 14.09 8.35
CA LYS A 119 3.29 12.99 9.29
C LYS A 119 3.13 13.42 10.75
N ASP A 120 3.75 14.55 11.14
CA ASP A 120 3.82 14.94 12.53
C ASP A 120 2.45 15.34 13.07
N ASN A 121 2.08 14.75 14.22
CA ASN A 121 0.80 14.98 14.92
C ASN A 121 -0.46 14.62 14.11
N LYS A 122 -0.35 13.76 13.09
CA LYS A 122 -1.48 13.29 12.29
C LYS A 122 -1.64 11.78 12.42
N GLU A 123 -2.88 11.34 12.66
CA GLU A 123 -3.20 9.91 12.70
C GLU A 123 -3.27 9.32 11.30
N ILE A 124 -3.84 10.07 10.34
CA ILE A 124 -4.07 9.63 8.96
C ILE A 124 -3.79 10.79 8.02
N ILE A 125 -3.07 10.52 6.91
CA ILE A 125 -2.88 11.49 5.82
C ILE A 125 -3.36 10.85 4.52
N VAL A 126 -4.35 11.49 3.91
CA VAL A 126 -5.00 11.05 2.67
C VAL A 126 -4.67 12.04 1.56
N PRO A 127 -3.99 11.62 0.48
CA PRO A 127 -3.84 12.48 -0.67
C PRO A 127 -5.19 12.69 -1.37
N THR A 128 -5.45 13.91 -1.83
CA THR A 128 -6.66 14.22 -2.59
C THR A 128 -6.29 14.89 -3.92
N TYR A 129 -7.00 14.52 -4.98
CA TYR A 129 -6.92 15.14 -6.29
C TYR A 129 -8.33 15.42 -6.82
N LYS A 130 -8.61 16.66 -7.20
CA LYS A 130 -9.96 17.11 -7.62
C LYS A 130 -11.04 16.68 -6.64
N GLU A 131 -10.77 16.87 -5.34
CA GLU A 131 -11.66 16.51 -4.23
C GLU A 131 -11.92 15.01 -4.03
N GLN A 132 -11.26 14.16 -4.83
CA GLN A 132 -11.33 12.71 -4.68
C GLN A 132 -10.16 12.21 -3.84
N GLN A 133 -10.47 11.33 -2.90
CA GLN A 133 -9.46 10.64 -2.09
C GLN A 133 -8.66 9.66 -2.94
N GLY A 134 -7.33 9.68 -2.76
CA GLY A 134 -6.39 8.85 -3.47
C GLY A 134 -5.61 7.88 -2.58
N ASN A 135 -4.68 7.20 -3.19
CA ASN A 135 -3.65 6.37 -2.57
C ASN A 135 -2.27 6.94 -2.96
N PRO A 136 -1.22 6.63 -2.19
CA PRO A 136 -1.21 5.85 -0.96
C PRO A 136 -1.70 6.63 0.25
N VAL A 137 -2.21 5.95 1.26
CA VAL A 137 -2.63 6.56 2.53
C VAL A 137 -1.55 6.28 3.58
N LEU A 138 -1.12 7.32 4.29
CA LEU A 138 -0.19 7.21 5.42
C LEU A 138 -0.96 7.17 6.74
N PHE A 139 -0.64 6.21 7.57
CA PHE A 139 -1.19 6.02 8.91
C PHE A 139 -0.09 6.15 9.97
N ASN A 140 -0.38 6.80 11.07
CA ASN A 140 0.44 6.73 12.27
C ASN A 140 0.34 5.31 12.87
N LYS A 141 1.39 4.85 13.57
CA LYS A 141 1.41 3.54 14.22
C LYS A 141 0.23 3.34 15.19
N SER A 142 -0.25 4.40 15.83
CA SER A 142 -1.42 4.37 16.73
C SER A 142 -2.69 3.83 16.07
N MET A 143 -2.78 3.90 14.74
CA MET A 143 -3.92 3.39 13.97
C MET A 143 -3.91 1.88 13.76
N LYS A 144 -2.79 1.20 14.05
CA LYS A 144 -2.63 -0.23 13.78
C LYS A 144 -3.77 -1.06 14.38
N GLU A 145 -4.06 -0.91 15.67
CA GLU A 145 -5.09 -1.70 16.37
C GLU A 145 -6.49 -1.45 15.81
N LYS A 146 -6.80 -0.19 15.48
CA LYS A 146 -8.09 0.17 14.85
C LYS A 146 -8.24 -0.52 13.48
N ILE A 147 -7.17 -0.55 12.68
CA ILE A 147 -7.19 -1.20 11.37
C ILE A 147 -7.26 -2.72 11.51
N MET A 148 -6.59 -3.31 12.50
CA MET A 148 -6.65 -4.74 12.80
C MET A 148 -8.06 -5.23 13.16
N SER A 149 -8.93 -4.38 13.69
CA SER A 149 -10.32 -4.72 14.02
C SER A 149 -11.27 -4.81 12.82
N ILE A 150 -10.85 -4.34 11.63
CA ILE A 150 -11.68 -4.33 10.41
C ILE A 150 -11.74 -5.72 9.79
N SER A 151 -12.89 -6.08 9.18
CA SER A 151 -13.09 -7.37 8.51
C SER A 151 -13.78 -7.21 7.16
N GLY A 152 -13.65 -8.22 6.30
CA GLY A 152 -14.30 -8.31 4.98
C GLY A 152 -13.51 -7.66 3.85
N ASP A 153 -14.18 -7.41 2.71
CA ASP A 153 -13.56 -6.81 1.51
C ASP A 153 -13.49 -5.28 1.66
N VAL A 154 -12.71 -4.85 2.66
CA VAL A 154 -12.60 -3.46 3.09
C VAL A 154 -11.18 -3.01 2.88
N GLY A 155 -10.99 -2.10 1.95
CA GLY A 155 -9.71 -1.42 1.74
C GLY A 155 -9.51 -0.20 2.64
N ALA A 156 -8.38 0.47 2.47
CA ALA A 156 -8.03 1.69 3.19
C ALA A 156 -9.15 2.76 3.16
N LYS A 157 -9.95 2.81 2.11
CA LYS A 157 -11.07 3.77 1.97
C LYS A 157 -12.10 3.64 3.08
N LYS A 158 -12.50 2.43 3.46
CA LYS A 158 -13.49 2.25 4.56
C LYS A 158 -12.91 2.53 5.94
N ILE A 159 -11.59 2.32 6.09
CA ILE A 159 -10.87 2.79 7.28
C ILE A 159 -11.02 4.31 7.44
N LEU A 160 -10.93 5.02 6.31
CA LEU A 160 -11.11 6.47 6.27
C LEU A 160 -12.55 6.88 6.63
N GLU A 161 -13.55 6.17 6.12
CA GLU A 161 -14.97 6.41 6.43
C GLU A 161 -15.28 6.24 7.92
N LEU A 162 -14.66 5.26 8.58
CA LEU A 162 -14.85 4.99 10.02
C LEU A 162 -14.14 6.02 10.93
N ASN A 163 -13.16 6.77 10.42
CA ASN A 163 -12.33 7.70 11.19
C ASN A 163 -12.39 9.14 10.62
N TRP A 164 -13.48 9.53 10.00
CA TRP A 164 -13.66 10.77 9.24
C TRP A 164 -13.35 12.09 10.00
N GLY A 165 -13.26 12.07 11.31
CA GLY A 165 -12.95 13.26 12.12
C GLY A 165 -11.46 13.48 12.42
N ALA A 166 -10.57 12.52 12.18
CA ALA A 166 -9.17 12.53 12.64
C ALA A 166 -8.14 12.68 11.52
N GLY A 167 -8.55 12.70 10.25
CA GLY A 167 -7.65 12.71 9.10
C GLY A 167 -7.30 14.10 8.57
N LEU A 168 -6.05 14.32 8.19
CA LEU A 168 -5.64 15.45 7.36
C LEU A 168 -5.81 15.08 5.88
N HIS A 169 -6.67 15.82 5.18
CA HIS A 169 -6.77 15.73 3.73
C HIS A 169 -5.69 16.60 3.08
N LEU A 170 -4.67 15.96 2.52
CA LEU A 170 -3.61 16.64 1.79
C LEU A 170 -4.01 16.79 0.33
N LYS A 171 -4.29 18.02 -0.10
CA LYS A 171 -4.50 18.32 -1.52
C LYS A 171 -3.14 18.26 -2.23
N LEU A 172 -2.90 17.18 -2.97
CA LEU A 172 -1.76 17.10 -3.87
C LEU A 172 -2.07 17.88 -5.13
N LEU A 173 -1.27 18.91 -5.38
CA LEU A 173 -1.27 19.60 -6.67
C LEU A 173 -0.38 18.78 -7.61
N TYR A 174 -0.99 17.95 -8.45
CA TYR A 174 -0.29 17.39 -9.61
C TYR A 174 -0.13 18.52 -10.62
N GLN A 175 1.11 18.84 -10.93
CA GLN A 175 1.44 19.60 -12.15
C GLN A 175 1.50 18.66 -13.34
#